data_be7a86d691029373b3347a14a6cddd71
#
_entry.id   be7a86d691029373b3347a14a6cddd71
#
_cell.length_a   1.000
_cell.length_b   1.000
_cell.length_c   1.000
_cell.angle_alpha   90.00
_cell.angle_beta   90.00
_cell.angle_gamma   90.00
#
_symmetry.space_group_name_H-M   'P 1'
#
loop_
_entity.id
_entity.type
_entity.pdbx_description
1 polymer ?
#
loop_
_entity_poly.entity_id
_entity_poly.type
_entity_poly.pdbx_seq_one_letter_code
_entity_poly.pdbx_strand_id
1 'polypeptide(L)'
;MARHLITSALPYINGIKHLGNMVGSMLPADVYSRYLRQRGHDVLYICATDEHGTPAELAAKEAGISVAEFCAQAHDAQKAVYDGFELSFDYFGRSSSPQNAEITQHFARRLQENGFIEERAIRQVYSPADGRFLPDRYVEGTCPHCGYDKARGDQCENCTRVLDPTDLIEPRSAISGSTDLEVRETKHLFLLQSKLQHEVEAWVAEHEEEWPQLASSIARKWLTEGLHDRAITRDLDWGVPVPADTWPDLAAEGKVFYVWFDAPIEYIASTKEWADADPANRDYKAWWYEAEDVRYTQFMAKDNVPFHTVMFPATELGTREPWKKVDYVKAFNWLTYYGGKFSTSQKRGVFTDQALEILPADFWRYFLIANAPESDDSSFTWEHFAATVNKDLGGTLGNFVNRVLTFSRKKFGDEVPAGSPAGEAEAKLGEQIAELLAEYEGHMDTLQYRKAAAALRALWSAGNAYLDEKAPWLEVKTDLEAAALTLRTAMNLIHLYSVVSEPFIPASARAMRSAFALADDTAVWVTPEQAKALDAVPAGTPFTVPPVLFARVTEEDLESYRERFGGTEAS
;
A
#
# COMPACT_ATOMS: atom_id res chain seq x y z
N MET A 1 -0.95 25.06 -4.39
CA MET A 1 -0.35 23.92 -3.65
C MET A 1 -1.46 23.36 -2.80
N ALA A 2 -1.92 22.16 -3.06
CA ALA A 2 -2.95 21.49 -2.26
C ALA A 2 -2.26 20.56 -1.23
N ARG A 3 -2.94 20.32 -0.11
CA ARG A 3 -2.46 19.41 0.94
C ARG A 3 -3.13 18.04 0.76
N HIS A 4 -2.33 16.99 0.77
CA HIS A 4 -2.79 15.62 0.58
C HIS A 4 -2.35 14.73 1.74
N LEU A 5 -3.33 14.19 2.47
CA LEU A 5 -3.11 13.12 3.44
C LEU A 5 -3.34 11.79 2.73
N ILE A 6 -2.35 10.93 2.78
CA ILE A 6 -2.39 9.60 2.16
C ILE A 6 -2.14 8.55 3.24
N THR A 7 -3.00 7.56 3.30
CA THR A 7 -2.81 6.40 4.17
C THR A 7 -2.99 5.10 3.39
N SER A 8 -2.32 4.07 3.82
CA SER A 8 -2.51 2.71 3.31
C SER A 8 -2.93 1.78 4.46
N ALA A 9 -3.80 0.81 4.16
CA ALA A 9 -4.27 -0.15 5.15
C ALA A 9 -3.10 -0.77 5.91
N LEU A 10 -3.21 -0.81 7.23
CA LEU A 10 -2.16 -1.23 8.14
C LEU A 10 -1.79 -2.70 7.93
N PRO A 11 -0.52 -3.03 7.71
CA PRO A 11 -0.06 -4.40 7.68
C PRO A 11 -0.10 -5.01 9.09
N TYR A 12 -0.70 -6.20 9.21
CA TYR A 12 -0.76 -6.92 10.48
C TYR A 12 0.63 -7.40 10.90
N ILE A 13 0.92 -7.41 12.21
CA ILE A 13 2.27 -7.67 12.76
C ILE A 13 2.73 -9.14 12.67
N ASN A 14 1.87 -10.09 12.35
CA ASN A 14 2.10 -11.54 12.44
C ASN A 14 3.06 -12.13 11.39
N GLY A 15 3.90 -11.34 10.75
CA GLY A 15 4.95 -11.79 9.82
C GLY A 15 5.13 -10.88 8.61
N ILE A 16 6.11 -11.21 7.78
CA ILE A 16 6.41 -10.51 6.53
C ILE A 16 5.22 -10.66 5.56
N LYS A 17 4.92 -9.59 4.84
CA LYS A 17 3.79 -9.55 3.90
C LYS A 17 4.17 -10.13 2.55
N HIS A 18 3.18 -10.65 1.83
CA HIS A 18 3.37 -11.12 0.46
C HIS A 18 3.08 -10.01 -0.58
N LEU A 19 3.44 -10.23 -1.83
CA LEU A 19 3.26 -9.25 -2.91
C LEU A 19 1.81 -8.76 -3.08
N GLY A 20 0.82 -9.60 -2.76
CA GLY A 20 -0.59 -9.21 -2.79
C GLY A 20 -0.94 -8.11 -1.78
N ASN A 21 -0.35 -8.13 -0.57
CA ASN A 21 -0.52 -7.06 0.40
C ASN A 21 0.12 -5.75 -0.09
N MET A 22 1.28 -5.86 -0.75
CA MET A 22 2.02 -4.72 -1.28
C MET A 22 1.20 -3.96 -2.32
N VAL A 23 0.69 -4.66 -3.35
CA VAL A 23 -0.10 -4.04 -4.43
C VAL A 23 -1.52 -3.67 -3.99
N GLY A 24 -2.05 -4.30 -2.94
CA GLY A 24 -3.38 -4.02 -2.41
C GLY A 24 -3.48 -2.72 -1.60
N SER A 25 -2.36 -2.09 -1.20
CA SER A 25 -2.41 -0.89 -0.36
C SER A 25 -1.17 0.01 -0.47
N MET A 26 -0.01 -0.43 0.04
CA MET A 26 1.14 0.44 0.29
C MET A 26 1.82 0.93 -0.99
N LEU A 27 2.04 0.05 -1.96
CA LEU A 27 2.76 0.42 -3.18
C LEU A 27 1.99 1.42 -4.06
N PRO A 28 0.67 1.25 -4.32
CA PRO A 28 -0.10 2.26 -5.04
C PRO A 28 -0.16 3.61 -4.31
N ALA A 29 -0.22 3.61 -2.98
CA ALA A 29 -0.17 4.82 -2.17
C ALA A 29 1.18 5.54 -2.30
N ASP A 30 2.29 4.80 -2.31
CA ASP A 30 3.63 5.35 -2.54
C ASP A 30 3.76 5.97 -3.93
N VAL A 31 3.31 5.27 -4.96
CA VAL A 31 3.32 5.78 -6.35
C VAL A 31 2.57 7.10 -6.45
N TYR A 32 1.39 7.19 -5.83
CA TYR A 32 0.61 8.42 -5.83
C TYR A 32 1.26 9.54 -5.02
N SER A 33 1.82 9.22 -3.85
CA SER A 33 2.52 10.18 -3.00
C SER A 33 3.73 10.81 -3.71
N ARG A 34 4.54 9.99 -4.41
CA ARG A 34 5.68 10.45 -5.21
C ARG A 34 5.23 11.36 -6.34
N TYR A 35 4.21 10.96 -7.09
CA TYR A 35 3.64 11.75 -8.18
C TYR A 35 3.17 13.13 -7.70
N LEU A 36 2.43 13.18 -6.59
CA LEU A 36 1.94 14.44 -6.03
C LEU A 36 3.08 15.33 -5.51
N ARG A 37 4.10 14.76 -4.84
CA ARG A 37 5.27 15.52 -4.39
C ARG A 37 6.04 16.11 -5.55
N GLN A 38 6.26 15.36 -6.63
CA GLN A 38 6.91 15.88 -7.85
C GLN A 38 6.13 17.03 -8.47
N ARG A 39 4.80 17.06 -8.35
CA ARG A 39 3.93 18.16 -8.77
C ARG A 39 3.89 19.36 -7.80
N GLY A 40 4.68 19.31 -6.74
CA GLY A 40 4.80 20.39 -5.77
C GLY A 40 3.64 20.50 -4.78
N HIS A 41 2.88 19.42 -4.58
CA HIS A 41 1.87 19.36 -3.51
C HIS A 41 2.52 19.10 -2.15
N ASP A 42 1.85 19.53 -1.08
CA ASP A 42 2.20 19.18 0.30
C ASP A 42 1.57 17.83 0.63
N VAL A 43 2.39 16.80 0.80
CA VAL A 43 1.94 15.40 0.92
C VAL A 43 2.43 14.81 2.22
N LEU A 44 1.51 14.28 3.01
CA LEU A 44 1.80 13.47 4.18
C LEU A 44 1.34 12.04 3.94
N TYR A 45 2.30 11.10 3.80
CA TYR A 45 2.03 9.68 3.61
C TYR A 45 2.34 8.91 4.89
N ILE A 46 1.27 8.38 5.52
CA ILE A 46 1.29 7.69 6.81
C ILE A 46 0.87 6.23 6.66
N CYS A 47 1.57 5.35 7.32
CA CYS A 47 1.18 3.97 7.58
C CYS A 47 1.70 3.54 8.95
N ALA A 48 1.31 2.37 9.43
CA ALA A 48 1.76 1.81 10.70
C ALA A 48 1.64 0.29 10.69
N THR A 49 2.25 -0.40 11.65
CA THR A 49 1.95 -1.81 11.92
C THR A 49 0.73 -1.94 12.83
N ASP A 50 -0.18 -2.84 12.45
CA ASP A 50 -1.30 -3.26 13.29
C ASP A 50 -0.82 -4.37 14.24
N GLU A 51 -0.64 -4.03 15.52
CA GLU A 51 0.09 -4.85 16.50
C GLU A 51 -0.80 -5.52 17.55
N HIS A 52 -2.07 -5.14 17.65
CA HIS A 52 -2.95 -5.64 18.69
C HIS A 52 -3.73 -6.90 18.28
N GLY A 53 -4.27 -7.61 19.27
CA GLY A 53 -5.14 -8.76 19.08
C GLY A 53 -4.45 -10.13 19.20
N THR A 54 -5.27 -11.17 19.15
CA THR A 54 -4.88 -12.56 19.39
C THR A 54 -3.74 -13.11 18.53
N PRO A 55 -3.63 -12.78 17.22
CA PRO A 55 -2.52 -13.32 16.43
C PRO A 55 -1.13 -12.88 16.87
N ALA A 56 -0.99 -11.65 17.39
CA ALA A 56 0.28 -11.16 17.92
C ALA A 56 0.66 -11.92 19.21
N GLU A 57 -0.30 -12.09 20.13
CA GLU A 57 -0.08 -12.85 21.36
C GLU A 57 0.30 -14.33 21.08
N LEU A 58 -0.40 -14.98 20.14
CA LEU A 58 -0.12 -16.38 19.78
C LEU A 58 1.27 -16.51 19.13
N ALA A 59 1.64 -15.61 18.23
CA ALA A 59 2.95 -15.62 17.58
C ALA A 59 4.09 -15.36 18.58
N ALA A 60 3.92 -14.42 19.51
CA ALA A 60 4.88 -14.15 20.57
C ALA A 60 5.07 -15.36 21.49
N LYS A 61 3.98 -16.04 21.84
CA LYS A 61 4.01 -17.27 22.63
C LYS A 61 4.76 -18.39 21.92
N GLU A 62 4.51 -18.58 20.62
CA GLU A 62 5.24 -19.57 19.80
C GLU A 62 6.73 -19.24 19.72
N ALA A 63 7.08 -17.95 19.62
CA ALA A 63 8.46 -17.48 19.63
C ALA A 63 9.12 -17.52 21.03
N GLY A 64 8.36 -17.70 22.11
CA GLY A 64 8.86 -17.75 23.48
C GLY A 64 9.37 -16.42 24.04
N ILE A 65 8.87 -15.28 23.52
CA ILE A 65 9.23 -13.92 23.94
C ILE A 65 7.98 -13.13 24.34
N SER A 66 8.17 -11.95 24.93
CA SER A 66 7.03 -11.05 25.22
C SER A 66 6.36 -10.53 23.95
N VAL A 67 5.07 -10.22 24.03
CA VAL A 67 4.33 -9.67 22.87
C VAL A 67 4.93 -8.33 22.42
N ALA A 68 5.31 -7.48 23.36
CA ALA A 68 5.95 -6.19 23.06
C ALA A 68 7.27 -6.35 22.30
N GLU A 69 8.09 -7.33 22.71
CA GLU A 69 9.35 -7.64 22.03
C GLU A 69 9.12 -8.24 20.65
N PHE A 70 8.17 -9.17 20.53
CA PHE A 70 7.77 -9.74 19.25
C PHE A 70 7.31 -8.66 18.27
N CYS A 71 6.41 -7.77 18.70
CA CYS A 71 5.91 -6.68 17.88
C CYS A 71 7.02 -5.71 17.47
N ALA A 72 7.96 -5.38 18.38
CA ALA A 72 9.09 -4.53 18.04
C ALA A 72 9.98 -5.15 16.95
N GLN A 73 10.36 -6.42 17.11
CA GLN A 73 11.19 -7.13 16.13
C GLN A 73 10.47 -7.27 14.77
N ALA A 74 9.18 -7.60 14.78
CA ALA A 74 8.38 -7.76 13.57
C ALA A 74 8.13 -6.42 12.85
N HIS A 75 7.92 -5.32 13.60
CA HIS A 75 7.84 -3.96 13.06
C HIS A 75 9.14 -3.58 12.33
N ASP A 76 10.29 -3.73 12.99
CA ASP A 76 11.58 -3.41 12.40
C ASP A 76 11.86 -4.25 11.14
N ALA A 77 11.52 -5.53 11.17
CA ALA A 77 11.66 -6.40 10.01
C ALA A 77 10.76 -5.98 8.84
N GLN A 78 9.49 -5.65 9.09
CA GLN A 78 8.59 -5.15 8.06
C GLN A 78 9.07 -3.81 7.51
N LYS A 79 9.46 -2.88 8.38
CA LYS A 79 9.99 -1.58 7.96
C LYS A 79 11.22 -1.72 7.07
N ALA A 80 12.18 -2.57 7.43
CA ALA A 80 13.37 -2.81 6.62
C ALA A 80 13.03 -3.31 5.20
N VAL A 81 12.02 -4.17 5.08
CA VAL A 81 11.53 -4.63 3.77
C VAL A 81 10.87 -3.49 2.99
N TYR A 82 10.06 -2.65 3.64
CA TYR A 82 9.41 -1.52 2.96
C TYR A 82 10.41 -0.45 2.54
N ASP A 83 11.44 -0.21 3.34
CA ASP A 83 12.59 0.63 2.96
C ASP A 83 13.32 0.02 1.74
N GLY A 84 13.49 -1.30 1.70
CA GLY A 84 14.04 -2.02 0.55
C GLY A 84 13.21 -1.92 -0.74
N PHE A 85 11.89 -1.80 -0.62
CA PHE A 85 10.97 -1.46 -1.72
C PHE A 85 10.96 0.04 -2.05
N GLU A 86 11.70 0.85 -1.30
CA GLU A 86 11.73 2.32 -1.40
C GLU A 86 10.33 2.95 -1.20
N LEU A 87 9.52 2.43 -0.26
CA LEU A 87 8.28 3.10 0.12
C LEU A 87 8.60 4.39 0.88
N SER A 88 8.06 5.51 0.42
CA SER A 88 8.39 6.85 0.88
C SER A 88 7.44 7.39 1.95
N PHE A 89 7.16 6.58 2.98
CA PHE A 89 6.40 7.05 4.14
C PHE A 89 7.07 8.27 4.78
N ASP A 90 6.28 9.29 5.13
CA ASP A 90 6.76 10.37 6.02
C ASP A 90 6.86 9.86 7.46
N TYR A 91 6.01 8.88 7.80
CA TYR A 91 6.10 8.16 9.06
C TYR A 91 5.49 6.75 8.93
N PHE A 92 6.15 5.78 9.57
CA PHE A 92 5.66 4.41 9.69
C PHE A 92 5.56 4.08 11.19
N GLY A 93 4.34 4.20 11.74
CA GLY A 93 4.03 4.12 13.17
C GLY A 93 3.72 2.73 13.67
N ARG A 94 3.17 2.67 14.89
CA ARG A 94 2.85 1.42 15.60
C ARG A 94 1.55 1.56 16.39
N SER A 95 0.58 0.67 16.18
CA SER A 95 -0.66 0.72 16.96
C SER A 95 -0.47 0.47 18.47
N SER A 96 0.70 -0.07 18.87
CA SER A 96 1.07 -0.19 20.29
C SER A 96 1.71 1.10 20.87
N SER A 97 1.71 2.21 20.12
CA SER A 97 2.28 3.48 20.58
C SER A 97 1.47 4.12 21.72
N PRO A 98 2.11 4.93 22.58
CA PRO A 98 1.39 5.73 23.56
C PRO A 98 0.39 6.70 22.93
N GLN A 99 0.69 7.22 21.74
CA GLN A 99 -0.18 8.12 20.98
C GLN A 99 -1.47 7.41 20.56
N ASN A 100 -1.39 6.15 20.10
CA ASN A 100 -2.58 5.37 19.78
C ASN A 100 -3.44 5.11 21.03
N ALA A 101 -2.81 4.79 22.15
CA ALA A 101 -3.54 4.61 23.41
C ALA A 101 -4.25 5.91 23.83
N GLU A 102 -3.58 7.07 23.72
CA GLU A 102 -4.14 8.39 24.05
C GLU A 102 -5.38 8.70 23.18
N ILE A 103 -5.25 8.59 21.86
CA ILE A 103 -6.32 8.94 20.91
C ILE A 103 -7.47 7.94 20.99
N THR A 104 -7.18 6.63 21.08
CA THR A 104 -8.22 5.60 21.23
C THR A 104 -9.06 5.80 22.49
N GLN A 105 -8.41 6.07 23.64
CA GLN A 105 -9.12 6.37 24.87
C GLN A 105 -9.90 7.69 24.79
N HIS A 106 -9.39 8.70 24.09
CA HIS A 106 -10.11 9.94 23.82
C HIS A 106 -11.39 9.67 23.03
N PHE A 107 -11.30 8.95 21.91
CA PHE A 107 -12.46 8.55 21.10
C PHE A 107 -13.51 7.79 21.93
N ALA A 108 -13.06 6.82 22.72
CA ALA A 108 -13.95 6.04 23.56
C ALA A 108 -14.71 6.92 24.59
N ARG A 109 -14.02 7.86 25.26
CA ARG A 109 -14.67 8.81 26.19
C ARG A 109 -15.69 9.69 25.48
N ARG A 110 -15.34 10.23 24.29
CA ARG A 110 -16.27 11.07 23.52
C ARG A 110 -17.51 10.29 23.07
N LEU A 111 -17.34 9.05 22.62
CA LEU A 111 -18.44 8.16 22.27
C LEU A 111 -19.33 7.86 23.48
N GLN A 112 -18.77 7.63 24.66
CA GLN A 112 -19.53 7.44 25.91
C GLN A 112 -20.32 8.69 26.30
N GLU A 113 -19.68 9.86 26.27
CA GLU A 113 -20.33 11.13 26.59
C GLU A 113 -21.52 11.44 25.66
N ASN A 114 -21.40 11.03 24.38
CA ASN A 114 -22.43 11.22 23.37
C ASN A 114 -23.50 10.10 23.34
N GLY A 115 -23.41 9.10 24.23
CA GLY A 115 -24.38 8.02 24.36
C GLY A 115 -24.32 6.96 23.27
N PHE A 116 -23.14 6.74 22.68
CA PHE A 116 -22.89 5.72 21.67
C PHE A 116 -22.14 4.50 22.20
N ILE A 117 -21.83 4.43 23.49
CA ILE A 117 -21.31 3.23 24.15
C ILE A 117 -22.30 2.71 25.18
N GLU A 118 -22.43 1.39 25.24
CA GLU A 118 -23.23 0.68 26.23
C GLU A 118 -22.45 -0.51 26.79
N GLU A 119 -22.50 -0.72 28.11
CA GLU A 119 -21.96 -1.91 28.74
C GLU A 119 -22.99 -3.04 28.67
N ARG A 120 -22.60 -4.19 28.12
CA ARG A 120 -23.44 -5.38 28.02
C ARG A 120 -22.72 -6.62 28.55
N ALA A 121 -23.44 -7.48 29.27
CA ALA A 121 -22.98 -8.82 29.61
C ALA A 121 -23.16 -9.74 28.39
N ILE A 122 -22.14 -10.51 28.09
CA ILE A 122 -22.15 -11.55 27.04
C ILE A 122 -21.69 -12.88 27.63
N ARG A 123 -22.05 -13.96 26.96
CA ARG A 123 -21.54 -15.31 27.30
C ARG A 123 -20.33 -15.60 26.43
N GLN A 124 -19.23 -16.02 27.05
CA GLN A 124 -17.97 -16.28 26.38
C GLN A 124 -17.30 -17.53 26.94
N VAL A 125 -16.53 -18.21 26.11
CA VAL A 125 -15.74 -19.39 26.52
C VAL A 125 -14.66 -18.97 27.50
N TYR A 126 -14.56 -19.70 28.62
CA TYR A 126 -13.54 -19.53 29.64
C TYR A 126 -12.78 -20.87 29.81
N SER A 127 -11.47 -20.78 29.90
CA SER A 127 -10.61 -21.93 30.18
C SER A 127 -10.09 -21.89 31.62
N PRO A 128 -10.54 -22.80 32.51
CA PRO A 128 -9.97 -22.93 33.85
C PRO A 128 -8.48 -23.24 33.82
N ALA A 129 -8.02 -24.03 32.85
CA ALA A 129 -6.63 -24.40 32.68
C ALA A 129 -5.73 -23.19 32.33
N ASP A 130 -6.25 -22.24 31.56
CA ASP A 130 -5.54 -21.00 31.17
C ASP A 130 -5.82 -19.84 32.13
N GLY A 131 -6.85 -19.99 33.01
CA GLY A 131 -7.24 -18.97 33.98
C GLY A 131 -7.86 -17.72 33.35
N ARG A 132 -8.36 -17.79 32.09
CA ARG A 132 -8.85 -16.62 31.34
C ARG A 132 -10.00 -16.94 30.39
N PHE A 133 -10.70 -15.91 29.94
CA PHE A 133 -11.59 -15.99 28.80
C PHE A 133 -10.81 -16.22 27.50
N LEU A 134 -11.43 -16.93 26.58
CA LEU A 134 -10.86 -17.27 25.28
C LEU A 134 -11.67 -16.60 24.17
N PRO A 135 -11.35 -15.34 23.82
CA PRO A 135 -12.03 -14.68 22.72
C PRO A 135 -11.56 -15.20 21.35
N ASP A 136 -12.46 -15.17 20.40
CA ASP A 136 -12.17 -15.32 18.97
C ASP A 136 -11.26 -16.54 18.66
N ARG A 137 -10.04 -16.31 18.19
CA ARG A 137 -9.08 -17.32 17.73
C ARG A 137 -8.43 -18.16 18.85
N TYR A 138 -8.69 -17.83 20.09
CA TYR A 138 -8.21 -18.66 21.20
C TYR A 138 -9.02 -19.94 21.39
N VAL A 139 -10.17 -20.10 20.71
CA VAL A 139 -10.90 -21.36 20.65
C VAL A 139 -10.71 -22.00 19.28
N GLU A 140 -10.28 -23.23 19.28
CA GLU A 140 -10.25 -24.11 18.11
C GLU A 140 -11.26 -25.25 18.25
N GLY A 141 -11.77 -25.71 17.13
CA GLY A 141 -12.67 -26.85 17.10
C GLY A 141 -13.12 -27.20 15.69
N THR A 142 -14.11 -28.09 15.60
CA THR A 142 -14.67 -28.46 14.31
C THR A 142 -15.77 -27.49 13.91
N CYS A 143 -15.69 -26.98 12.67
CA CYS A 143 -16.70 -26.10 12.11
C CYS A 143 -18.06 -26.79 12.00
N PRO A 144 -19.14 -26.25 12.57
CA PRO A 144 -20.47 -26.85 12.49
C PRO A 144 -21.07 -26.85 11.09
N HIS A 145 -20.51 -26.04 10.16
CA HIS A 145 -21.04 -25.90 8.81
C HIS A 145 -20.37 -26.79 7.76
N CYS A 146 -19.05 -27.02 7.86
CA CYS A 146 -18.31 -27.75 6.84
C CYS A 146 -17.49 -28.92 7.37
N GLY A 147 -17.45 -29.15 8.70
CA GLY A 147 -16.71 -30.27 9.31
C GLY A 147 -15.18 -30.07 9.36
N TYR A 148 -14.66 -28.88 9.05
CA TYR A 148 -13.23 -28.61 9.16
C TYR A 148 -12.79 -28.61 10.63
N ASP A 149 -11.81 -29.45 10.97
CA ASP A 149 -11.41 -29.78 12.34
C ASP A 149 -10.46 -28.78 13.02
N LYS A 150 -10.05 -27.73 12.30
CA LYS A 150 -9.16 -26.67 12.77
C LYS A 150 -9.79 -25.27 12.62
N ALA A 151 -11.12 -25.20 12.69
CA ALA A 151 -11.80 -23.93 12.63
C ALA A 151 -11.51 -23.08 13.87
N ARG A 152 -11.33 -21.78 13.67
CA ARG A 152 -11.18 -20.80 14.75
C ARG A 152 -12.53 -20.22 15.13
N GLY A 153 -12.64 -19.72 16.37
CA GLY A 153 -13.90 -19.23 16.90
C GLY A 153 -14.44 -17.94 16.27
N ASP A 154 -13.65 -17.23 15.46
CA ASP A 154 -14.07 -16.01 14.73
C ASP A 154 -14.56 -16.33 13.31
N GLN A 155 -13.85 -17.21 12.60
CA GLN A 155 -14.15 -17.55 11.22
C GLN A 155 -13.54 -18.89 10.83
N CYS A 156 -14.27 -19.68 10.07
CA CYS A 156 -13.74 -20.93 9.50
C CYS A 156 -12.81 -20.62 8.32
N GLU A 157 -11.56 -21.03 8.40
CA GLU A 157 -10.58 -20.80 7.31
C GLU A 157 -10.92 -21.57 6.02
N ASN A 158 -11.67 -22.70 6.15
CA ASN A 158 -12.06 -23.50 4.98
C ASN A 158 -13.30 -22.95 4.27
N CYS A 159 -14.41 -22.72 4.97
CA CYS A 159 -15.67 -22.27 4.33
C CYS A 159 -15.95 -20.77 4.47
N THR A 160 -15.06 -20.03 5.12
CA THR A 160 -15.10 -18.56 5.32
C THR A 160 -16.31 -18.03 6.10
N ARG A 161 -17.14 -18.90 6.69
CA ARG A 161 -18.27 -18.47 7.53
C ARG A 161 -17.77 -17.91 8.85
N VAL A 162 -18.39 -16.80 9.26
CA VAL A 162 -18.24 -16.26 10.61
C VAL A 162 -18.79 -17.27 11.61
N LEU A 163 -18.05 -17.51 12.69
CA LEU A 163 -18.39 -18.44 13.76
C LEU A 163 -18.46 -17.70 15.09
N ASP A 164 -19.22 -18.25 16.04
CA ASP A 164 -19.10 -17.95 17.45
C ASP A 164 -18.28 -19.05 18.13
N PRO A 165 -17.32 -18.71 19.03
CA PRO A 165 -16.56 -19.73 19.76
C PRO A 165 -17.41 -20.78 20.48
N THR A 166 -18.61 -20.40 20.90
CA THR A 166 -19.56 -21.29 21.59
C THR A 166 -20.26 -22.29 20.67
N ASP A 167 -20.20 -22.10 19.35
CA ASP A 167 -20.83 -22.97 18.35
C ASP A 167 -19.90 -24.07 17.82
N LEU A 168 -18.58 -23.97 18.12
CA LEU A 168 -17.63 -24.97 17.66
C LEU A 168 -17.90 -26.35 18.25
N ILE A 169 -17.76 -27.40 17.45
CA ILE A 169 -17.86 -28.78 17.86
C ILE A 169 -16.50 -29.22 18.43
N GLU A 170 -16.51 -29.87 19.58
CA GLU A 170 -15.31 -30.32 20.30
C GLU A 170 -14.29 -29.18 20.49
N PRO A 171 -14.73 -28.05 21.10
CA PRO A 171 -13.86 -26.89 21.25
C PRO A 171 -12.69 -27.19 22.19
N ARG A 172 -11.53 -26.61 21.91
CA ARG A 172 -10.33 -26.65 22.74
C ARG A 172 -9.65 -25.28 22.79
N SER A 173 -8.92 -25.03 23.87
CA SER A 173 -8.07 -23.85 23.97
C SER A 173 -6.91 -23.94 22.97
N ALA A 174 -6.73 -22.91 22.15
CA ALA A 174 -5.56 -22.79 21.30
C ALA A 174 -4.27 -22.46 22.09
N ILE A 175 -4.40 -22.13 23.39
CA ILE A 175 -3.28 -21.79 24.27
C ILE A 175 -2.69 -23.04 24.90
N SER A 176 -3.54 -23.87 25.58
CA SER A 176 -3.11 -25.05 26.34
C SER A 176 -3.50 -26.37 25.69
N GLY A 177 -4.37 -26.35 24.68
CA GLY A 177 -5.00 -27.56 24.13
C GLY A 177 -6.08 -28.15 25.02
N SER A 178 -6.40 -27.54 26.16
CA SER A 178 -7.40 -28.02 27.10
C SER A 178 -8.78 -28.06 26.49
N THR A 179 -9.51 -29.14 26.70
CA THR A 179 -10.93 -29.31 26.36
C THR A 179 -11.85 -29.03 27.55
N ASP A 180 -11.29 -28.78 28.75
CA ASP A 180 -12.04 -28.36 29.93
C ASP A 180 -12.36 -26.84 29.76
N LEU A 181 -13.48 -26.58 29.12
CA LEU A 181 -13.96 -25.24 28.80
C LEU A 181 -15.33 -25.02 29.39
N GLU A 182 -15.55 -23.82 29.90
CA GLU A 182 -16.81 -23.38 30.48
C GLU A 182 -17.33 -22.16 29.69
N VAL A 183 -18.65 -21.92 29.73
CA VAL A 183 -19.25 -20.70 29.24
C VAL A 183 -19.63 -19.83 30.43
N ARG A 184 -18.99 -18.66 30.57
CA ARG A 184 -19.23 -17.69 31.64
C ARG A 184 -19.71 -16.36 31.12
N GLU A 185 -20.34 -15.56 31.96
CA GLU A 185 -20.67 -14.17 31.63
C GLU A 185 -19.46 -13.28 31.84
N THR A 186 -19.27 -12.34 30.92
CA THR A 186 -18.28 -11.27 30.99
C THR A 186 -18.90 -9.98 30.43
N LYS A 187 -18.45 -8.82 30.92
CA LYS A 187 -18.97 -7.52 30.47
C LYS A 187 -18.05 -6.89 29.44
N HIS A 188 -18.64 -6.31 28.42
CA HIS A 188 -17.94 -5.61 27.36
C HIS A 188 -18.63 -4.30 26.99
N LEU A 189 -17.83 -3.36 26.46
CA LEU A 189 -18.33 -2.14 25.85
C LEU A 189 -18.79 -2.43 24.42
N PHE A 190 -19.97 -1.94 24.08
CA PHE A 190 -20.54 -2.02 22.74
C PHE A 190 -20.64 -0.62 22.13
N LEU A 191 -20.08 -0.44 20.94
CA LEU A 191 -20.33 0.72 20.10
C LEU A 191 -21.68 0.54 19.42
N LEU A 192 -22.59 1.49 19.66
CA LEU A 192 -23.97 1.49 19.16
C LEU A 192 -24.01 2.03 17.73
N GLN A 193 -23.37 1.31 16.79
CA GLN A 193 -23.30 1.71 15.38
C GLN A 193 -24.69 1.80 14.74
N SER A 194 -25.65 1.01 15.21
CA SER A 194 -27.04 1.07 14.75
C SER A 194 -27.67 2.46 14.92
N LYS A 195 -27.28 3.21 15.96
CA LYS A 195 -27.76 4.59 16.18
C LYS A 195 -27.16 5.61 15.20
N LEU A 196 -26.01 5.29 14.60
CA LEU A 196 -25.25 6.16 13.68
C LEU A 196 -25.54 5.85 12.20
N GLN A 197 -26.36 4.83 11.92
CA GLN A 197 -26.61 4.37 10.56
C GLN A 197 -27.00 5.49 9.60
N HIS A 198 -27.99 6.30 9.93
CA HIS A 198 -28.46 7.37 9.03
C HIS A 198 -27.39 8.43 8.75
N GLU A 199 -26.52 8.69 9.71
CA GLU A 199 -25.42 9.66 9.55
C GLU A 199 -24.33 9.11 8.64
N VAL A 200 -24.00 7.81 8.80
CA VAL A 200 -23.06 7.12 7.91
C VAL A 200 -23.63 7.01 6.50
N GLU A 201 -24.91 6.67 6.34
CA GLU A 201 -25.61 6.64 5.05
C GLU A 201 -25.54 7.99 4.33
N ALA A 202 -25.83 9.07 5.06
CA ALA A 202 -25.77 10.43 4.50
C ALA A 202 -24.34 10.78 4.05
N TRP A 203 -23.35 10.51 4.89
CA TRP A 203 -21.95 10.76 4.57
C TRP A 203 -21.45 9.92 3.39
N VAL A 204 -21.81 8.63 3.32
CA VAL A 204 -21.45 7.77 2.17
C VAL A 204 -22.09 8.29 0.89
N ALA A 205 -23.38 8.68 0.94
CA ALA A 205 -24.10 9.22 -0.22
C ALA A 205 -23.47 10.51 -0.80
N GLU A 206 -22.80 11.30 0.02
CA GLU A 206 -22.08 12.51 -0.43
C GLU A 206 -20.79 12.19 -1.20
N HIS A 207 -20.19 11.01 -0.96
CA HIS A 207 -18.85 10.67 -1.46
C HIS A 207 -18.85 9.52 -2.48
N GLU A 208 -19.87 8.66 -2.47
CA GLU A 208 -19.87 7.39 -3.19
C GLU A 208 -19.81 7.52 -4.72
N GLU A 209 -20.22 8.65 -5.29
CA GLU A 209 -20.13 8.90 -6.73
C GLU A 209 -18.69 9.13 -7.19
N GLU A 210 -17.82 9.65 -6.31
CA GLU A 210 -16.40 9.83 -6.57
C GLU A 210 -15.60 8.53 -6.37
N TRP A 211 -16.08 7.63 -5.52
CA TRP A 211 -15.39 6.39 -5.19
C TRP A 211 -15.44 5.37 -6.33
N PRO A 212 -14.40 4.53 -6.49
CA PRO A 212 -14.48 3.37 -7.38
C PRO A 212 -15.69 2.49 -7.05
N GLN A 213 -16.32 1.91 -8.07
CA GLN A 213 -17.49 1.03 -7.92
C GLN A 213 -17.26 -0.08 -6.89
N LEU A 214 -16.02 -0.61 -6.78
CA LEU A 214 -15.67 -1.61 -5.78
C LEU A 214 -15.90 -1.11 -4.36
N ALA A 215 -15.43 0.10 -4.04
CA ALA A 215 -15.59 0.69 -2.71
C ALA A 215 -17.06 1.05 -2.42
N SER A 216 -17.71 1.76 -3.33
CA SER A 216 -19.11 2.20 -3.15
C SER A 216 -20.09 1.04 -3.05
N SER A 217 -19.91 -0.04 -3.85
CA SER A 217 -20.80 -1.21 -3.79
C SER A 217 -20.68 -1.99 -2.48
N ILE A 218 -19.47 -2.10 -1.93
CA ILE A 218 -19.24 -2.75 -0.63
C ILE A 218 -19.85 -1.89 0.51
N ALA A 219 -19.61 -0.59 0.50
CA ALA A 219 -20.20 0.31 1.50
C ALA A 219 -21.73 0.24 1.50
N ARG A 220 -22.35 0.37 0.32
CA ARG A 220 -23.82 0.25 0.17
C ARG A 220 -24.37 -1.09 0.65
N LYS A 221 -23.67 -2.20 0.36
CA LYS A 221 -24.08 -3.52 0.82
C LYS A 221 -24.18 -3.55 2.34
N TRP A 222 -23.15 -3.08 3.05
CA TRP A 222 -23.13 -3.06 4.52
C TRP A 222 -24.24 -2.18 5.11
N LEU A 223 -24.48 -1.02 4.52
CA LEU A 223 -25.55 -0.12 4.95
C LEU A 223 -26.94 -0.70 4.71
N THR A 224 -27.14 -1.40 3.57
CA THR A 224 -28.42 -2.07 3.24
C THR A 224 -28.69 -3.26 4.18
N GLU A 225 -27.67 -3.99 4.61
CA GLU A 225 -27.79 -5.07 5.59
C GLU A 225 -28.10 -4.53 7.01
N GLY A 226 -27.85 -3.26 7.26
CA GLY A 226 -28.02 -2.57 8.54
C GLY A 226 -26.81 -2.67 9.44
N LEU A 227 -26.48 -1.58 10.13
CA LEU A 227 -25.36 -1.56 11.07
C LEU A 227 -25.75 -2.23 12.40
N HIS A 228 -24.91 -3.15 12.83
CA HIS A 228 -25.06 -3.84 14.11
C HIS A 228 -24.13 -3.25 15.16
N ASP A 229 -24.61 -3.20 16.41
CA ASP A 229 -23.77 -2.85 17.55
C ASP A 229 -22.64 -3.86 17.72
N ARG A 230 -21.44 -3.38 18.03
CA ARG A 230 -20.24 -4.23 18.09
C ARG A 230 -19.53 -4.10 19.41
N ALA A 231 -19.13 -5.23 19.98
CA ALA A 231 -18.25 -5.25 21.14
C ALA A 231 -16.87 -4.68 20.76
N ILE A 232 -16.46 -3.61 21.46
CA ILE A 232 -15.19 -2.90 21.23
C ILE A 232 -14.15 -3.15 22.32
N THR A 233 -14.39 -4.10 23.21
CA THR A 233 -13.40 -4.55 24.22
C THR A 233 -13.21 -6.06 24.17
N ARG A 234 -12.09 -6.54 24.69
CA ARG A 234 -11.72 -7.96 24.76
C ARG A 234 -11.01 -8.30 26.06
N ASP A 235 -11.10 -9.59 26.43
CA ASP A 235 -10.32 -10.20 27.51
C ASP A 235 -8.96 -10.65 26.97
N LEU A 236 -8.08 -9.70 26.70
CA LEU A 236 -6.72 -9.90 26.19
C LEU A 236 -5.71 -9.17 27.08
N ASP A 237 -4.47 -9.62 27.06
CA ASP A 237 -3.38 -8.97 27.79
C ASP A 237 -2.67 -7.90 26.97
N TRP A 238 -2.90 -7.89 25.64
CA TRP A 238 -2.25 -6.99 24.69
C TRP A 238 -3.26 -6.19 23.86
N GLY A 239 -3.27 -4.89 24.07
CA GLY A 239 -4.16 -3.94 23.45
C GLY A 239 -4.16 -2.61 24.20
N VAL A 240 -4.89 -1.62 23.69
CA VAL A 240 -5.09 -0.34 24.39
C VAL A 240 -5.97 -0.57 25.62
N PRO A 241 -5.50 -0.29 26.85
CA PRO A 241 -6.28 -0.53 28.06
C PRO A 241 -7.51 0.38 28.14
N VAL A 242 -8.61 -0.17 28.67
CA VAL A 242 -9.81 0.60 28.98
C VAL A 242 -9.48 1.63 30.07
N PRO A 243 -9.85 2.93 29.93
CA PRO A 243 -9.51 3.95 30.89
C PRO A 243 -10.28 3.82 32.21
N ALA A 244 -9.52 3.72 33.32
CA ALA A 244 -10.06 3.49 34.65
C ALA A 244 -10.88 4.69 35.21
N ASP A 245 -10.65 5.89 34.71
CA ASP A 245 -11.42 7.09 35.07
C ASP A 245 -12.85 7.07 34.53
N THR A 246 -13.09 6.31 33.49
CA THR A 246 -14.41 6.20 32.82
C THR A 246 -15.08 4.86 33.11
N TRP A 247 -14.34 3.76 33.10
CA TRP A 247 -14.86 2.41 33.33
C TRP A 247 -13.97 1.65 34.34
N PRO A 248 -14.05 2.01 35.66
CA PRO A 248 -13.15 1.46 36.67
C PRO A 248 -13.25 -0.06 36.83
N ASP A 249 -14.45 -0.63 36.73
CA ASP A 249 -14.65 -2.07 36.89
C ASP A 249 -14.00 -2.86 35.73
N LEU A 250 -14.22 -2.44 34.49
CA LEU A 250 -13.63 -3.09 33.31
C LEU A 250 -12.11 -2.92 33.26
N ALA A 251 -11.60 -1.77 33.69
CA ALA A 251 -10.17 -1.53 33.81
C ALA A 251 -9.53 -2.42 34.90
N ALA A 252 -10.22 -2.62 36.04
CA ALA A 252 -9.78 -3.53 37.10
C ALA A 252 -9.76 -4.99 36.66
N GLU A 253 -10.64 -5.38 35.73
CA GLU A 253 -10.65 -6.69 35.08
C GLU A 253 -9.57 -6.84 34.00
N GLY A 254 -8.82 -5.80 33.67
CA GLY A 254 -7.76 -5.82 32.66
C GLY A 254 -8.28 -5.83 31.21
N LYS A 255 -9.49 -5.33 30.95
CA LYS A 255 -10.04 -5.24 29.59
C LYS A 255 -9.22 -4.29 28.73
N VAL A 256 -9.06 -4.66 27.46
CA VAL A 256 -8.45 -3.82 26.43
C VAL A 256 -9.43 -3.54 25.30
N PHE A 257 -9.19 -2.48 24.54
CA PHE A 257 -9.94 -2.24 23.31
C PHE A 257 -9.61 -3.30 22.26
N TYR A 258 -10.61 -3.63 21.44
CA TYR A 258 -10.50 -4.58 20.35
C TYR A 258 -9.76 -3.94 19.17
N VAL A 259 -8.85 -4.68 18.57
CA VAL A 259 -8.00 -4.23 17.47
C VAL A 259 -8.76 -3.51 16.33
N TRP A 260 -9.97 -3.93 16.00
CA TRP A 260 -10.76 -3.27 14.95
C TRP A 260 -11.39 -1.94 15.39
N PHE A 261 -11.29 -1.58 16.66
CA PHE A 261 -11.64 -0.26 17.14
C PHE A 261 -10.44 0.69 17.13
N ASP A 262 -9.27 0.24 17.59
CA ASP A 262 -8.08 1.09 17.68
C ASP A 262 -7.25 1.15 16.40
N ALA A 263 -7.26 0.10 15.55
CA ALA A 263 -6.46 0.10 14.33
C ALA A 263 -6.80 1.23 13.33
N PRO A 264 -8.06 1.59 13.04
CA PRO A 264 -8.33 2.75 12.20
C PRO A 264 -7.95 4.09 12.84
N ILE A 265 -7.99 4.17 14.17
CA ILE A 265 -7.58 5.37 14.93
C ILE A 265 -6.06 5.58 14.82
N GLU A 266 -5.31 4.53 14.60
CA GLU A 266 -3.86 4.57 14.44
C GLU A 266 -3.40 5.49 13.30
N TYR A 267 -4.18 5.71 12.26
CA TYR A 267 -3.82 6.70 11.24
C TYR A 267 -3.65 8.11 11.83
N ILE A 268 -4.53 8.49 12.75
CA ILE A 268 -4.44 9.76 13.49
C ILE A 268 -3.25 9.72 14.47
N ALA A 269 -3.12 8.61 15.18
CA ALA A 269 -2.08 8.42 16.18
C ALA A 269 -0.68 8.40 15.56
N SER A 270 -0.49 7.71 14.44
CA SER A 270 0.78 7.69 13.70
C SER A 270 1.14 9.09 13.15
N THR A 271 0.13 9.88 12.75
CA THR A 271 0.35 11.29 12.41
C THR A 271 0.77 12.10 13.64
N LYS A 272 0.21 11.78 14.81
CA LYS A 272 0.64 12.40 16.07
C LYS A 272 2.08 12.00 16.45
N GLU A 273 2.47 10.73 16.28
CA GLU A 273 3.86 10.28 16.44
C GLU A 273 4.81 11.07 15.53
N TRP A 274 4.44 11.25 14.24
CA TRP A 274 5.18 12.09 13.30
C TRP A 274 5.32 13.54 13.77
N ALA A 275 4.26 14.11 14.32
CA ALA A 275 4.27 15.48 14.82
C ALA A 275 5.08 15.62 16.13
N ASP A 276 4.93 14.66 17.05
CA ASP A 276 5.65 14.64 18.33
C ASP A 276 7.18 14.47 18.14
N ALA A 277 7.61 13.86 17.01
CA ALA A 277 9.02 13.76 16.66
C ALA A 277 9.66 15.11 16.27
N ASP A 278 8.87 16.11 15.85
CA ASP A 278 9.32 17.47 15.52
C ASP A 278 8.21 18.50 15.84
N PRO A 279 7.90 18.72 17.13
CA PRO A 279 6.75 19.52 17.54
C PRO A 279 6.90 21.03 17.24
N ALA A 280 8.09 21.47 16.85
CA ALA A 280 8.32 22.86 16.44
C ALA A 280 7.82 23.15 15.02
N ASN A 281 7.78 22.14 14.14
CA ASN A 281 7.47 22.29 12.72
C ASN A 281 6.26 21.49 12.27
N ARG A 282 5.71 20.60 13.11
CA ARG A 282 4.67 19.66 12.75
C ARG A 282 3.48 19.73 13.69
N ASP A 283 2.28 19.67 13.13
CA ASP A 283 1.02 19.63 13.87
C ASP A 283 0.08 18.59 13.25
N TYR A 284 -0.21 17.49 14.00
CA TYR A 284 -1.10 16.44 13.51
C TYR A 284 -2.55 16.93 13.35
N LYS A 285 -2.99 17.88 14.21
CA LYS A 285 -4.35 18.43 14.11
C LYS A 285 -4.58 19.20 12.82
N ALA A 286 -3.54 19.87 12.30
CA ALA A 286 -3.64 20.54 11.02
C ALA A 286 -3.99 19.58 9.86
N TRP A 287 -3.78 18.28 10.02
CA TRP A 287 -4.10 17.26 9.02
C TRP A 287 -5.41 16.51 9.30
N TRP A 288 -5.84 16.49 10.57
CA TRP A 288 -6.95 15.65 11.01
C TRP A 288 -8.11 16.37 11.67
N TYR A 289 -7.95 17.60 12.10
CA TYR A 289 -8.96 18.31 12.89
C TYR A 289 -9.32 19.63 12.22
N GLU A 290 -10.59 19.83 11.85
CA GLU A 290 -11.05 20.99 11.07
C GLU A 290 -10.24 21.17 9.74
N ALA A 291 -9.74 20.08 9.15
CA ALA A 291 -8.80 20.07 8.03
C ALA A 291 -9.52 20.02 6.67
N GLU A 292 -10.35 21.03 6.38
CA GLU A 292 -11.16 21.12 5.15
C GLU A 292 -10.30 21.30 3.89
N ASP A 293 -9.12 21.90 4.00
CA ASP A 293 -8.16 22.12 2.91
C ASP A 293 -7.30 20.89 2.58
N VAL A 294 -7.42 19.82 3.38
CA VAL A 294 -6.72 18.54 3.18
C VAL A 294 -7.57 17.59 2.35
N ARG A 295 -7.02 17.07 1.27
CA ARG A 295 -7.61 15.95 0.54
C ARG A 295 -7.08 14.63 1.11
N TYR A 296 -7.94 13.86 1.74
CA TYR A 296 -7.60 12.60 2.36
C TYR A 296 -7.92 11.42 1.46
N THR A 297 -6.91 10.65 1.06
CA THR A 297 -7.03 9.45 0.22
C THR A 297 -6.51 8.22 0.95
N GLN A 298 -7.32 7.17 1.02
CA GLN A 298 -6.95 5.87 1.61
C GLN A 298 -6.81 4.78 0.54
N PHE A 299 -5.81 3.93 0.72
CA PHE A 299 -5.51 2.78 -0.15
C PHE A 299 -5.65 1.47 0.60
N MET A 300 -6.42 0.52 0.04
CA MET A 300 -6.69 -0.75 0.70
C MET A 300 -7.14 -1.85 -0.26
N ALA A 301 -7.04 -3.11 0.18
CA ALA A 301 -7.71 -4.21 -0.49
C ALA A 301 -9.22 -4.25 -0.11
N LYS A 302 -10.02 -4.91 -0.93
CA LYS A 302 -11.50 -4.94 -0.83
C LYS A 302 -12.06 -5.39 0.51
N ASP A 303 -11.35 -6.25 1.22
CA ASP A 303 -11.72 -6.75 2.55
C ASP A 303 -11.64 -5.68 3.64
N ASN A 304 -10.84 -4.63 3.45
CA ASN A 304 -10.72 -3.52 4.39
C ASN A 304 -11.75 -2.40 4.15
N VAL A 305 -12.44 -2.39 3.02
CA VAL A 305 -13.39 -1.31 2.66
C VAL A 305 -14.44 -1.06 3.73
N PRO A 306 -15.13 -2.07 4.33
CA PRO A 306 -16.15 -1.82 5.34
C PRO A 306 -15.62 -1.08 6.57
N PHE A 307 -14.37 -1.36 6.97
CA PHE A 307 -13.75 -0.72 8.13
C PHE A 307 -13.54 0.78 7.91
N HIS A 308 -13.23 1.19 6.66
CA HIS A 308 -12.85 2.55 6.32
C HIS A 308 -13.98 3.38 5.71
N THR A 309 -15.04 2.74 5.21
CA THR A 309 -16.20 3.44 4.63
C THR A 309 -17.43 3.42 5.54
N VAL A 310 -17.45 2.57 6.58
CA VAL A 310 -18.59 2.40 7.46
C VAL A 310 -18.17 2.49 8.93
N MET A 311 -17.27 1.62 9.39
CA MET A 311 -17.01 1.46 10.83
C MET A 311 -16.22 2.63 11.41
N PHE A 312 -15.13 3.03 10.78
CA PHE A 312 -14.32 4.17 11.24
C PHE A 312 -15.08 5.51 11.09
N PRO A 313 -15.75 5.81 9.96
CA PRO A 313 -16.61 6.98 9.86
C PRO A 313 -17.73 7.02 10.91
N ALA A 314 -18.33 5.89 11.27
CA ALA A 314 -19.28 5.84 12.38
C ALA A 314 -18.64 6.24 13.71
N THR A 315 -17.41 5.76 13.96
CA THR A 315 -16.63 6.12 15.16
C THR A 315 -16.32 7.62 15.18
N GLU A 316 -15.83 8.19 14.09
CA GLU A 316 -15.54 9.63 13.95
C GLU A 316 -16.79 10.49 14.14
N LEU A 317 -17.90 10.16 13.46
CA LEU A 317 -19.18 10.86 13.59
C LEU A 317 -19.73 10.80 15.01
N GLY A 318 -19.58 9.65 15.66
CA GLY A 318 -20.04 9.44 17.04
C GLY A 318 -19.30 10.28 18.09
N THR A 319 -18.04 10.68 17.83
CA THR A 319 -17.30 11.59 18.73
C THR A 319 -17.91 12.99 18.78
N ARG A 320 -18.67 13.40 17.76
CA ARG A 320 -19.19 14.76 17.58
C ARG A 320 -18.09 15.83 17.49
N GLU A 321 -16.89 15.41 17.10
CA GLU A 321 -15.74 16.27 16.87
C GLU A 321 -15.45 16.37 15.37
N PRO A 322 -14.84 17.46 14.88
CA PRO A 322 -14.63 17.72 13.47
C PRO A 322 -13.39 16.97 12.90
N TRP A 323 -13.33 15.65 13.12
CA TRP A 323 -12.31 14.80 12.55
C TRP A 323 -12.44 14.71 11.04
N LYS A 324 -11.29 14.75 10.36
CA LYS A 324 -11.21 14.61 8.89
C LYS A 324 -11.50 13.17 8.50
N LYS A 325 -12.68 12.96 7.90
CA LYS A 325 -13.05 11.69 7.26
C LYS A 325 -12.44 11.58 5.86
N VAL A 326 -12.31 10.37 5.38
CA VAL A 326 -11.74 10.10 4.05
C VAL A 326 -12.58 10.72 2.94
N ASP A 327 -11.92 11.43 2.00
CA ASP A 327 -12.58 11.95 0.80
C ASP A 327 -12.62 10.88 -0.31
N TYR A 328 -11.54 10.11 -0.48
CA TYR A 328 -11.45 9.12 -1.54
C TYR A 328 -10.86 7.79 -1.07
N VAL A 329 -11.55 6.69 -1.34
CA VAL A 329 -11.10 5.33 -1.03
C VAL A 329 -10.70 4.61 -2.31
N LYS A 330 -9.41 4.35 -2.50
CA LYS A 330 -8.90 3.49 -3.57
C LYS A 330 -8.85 2.05 -3.10
N ALA A 331 -9.80 1.26 -3.52
CA ALA A 331 -9.88 -0.17 -3.22
C ALA A 331 -9.32 -1.02 -4.37
N PHE A 332 -8.68 -2.14 -4.00
CA PHE A 332 -8.16 -3.14 -4.93
C PHE A 332 -8.81 -4.50 -4.68
N ASN A 333 -8.98 -5.27 -5.74
CA ASN A 333 -9.24 -6.70 -5.66
C ASN A 333 -7.97 -7.45 -5.23
N TRP A 334 -7.98 -8.77 -5.20
CA TRP A 334 -6.82 -9.54 -4.75
C TRP A 334 -5.88 -9.89 -5.91
N LEU A 335 -4.60 -9.82 -5.62
CA LEU A 335 -3.58 -10.51 -6.39
C LEU A 335 -3.56 -11.97 -5.91
N THR A 336 -3.72 -12.91 -6.82
CA THR A 336 -3.62 -14.35 -6.57
C THR A 336 -2.28 -14.89 -7.06
N TYR A 337 -1.88 -16.07 -6.63
CA TYR A 337 -0.67 -16.75 -7.06
C TYR A 337 -1.07 -18.02 -7.81
N TYR A 338 -0.83 -18.07 -9.13
CA TYR A 338 -1.31 -19.14 -10.01
C TYR A 338 -2.79 -19.48 -9.75
N GLY A 339 -3.66 -18.46 -9.74
CA GLY A 339 -5.09 -18.60 -9.51
C GLY A 339 -5.55 -18.92 -8.08
N GLY A 340 -4.64 -19.30 -7.18
CA GLY A 340 -4.94 -19.54 -5.76
C GLY A 340 -4.60 -18.35 -4.86
N LYS A 341 -5.14 -18.32 -3.65
CA LYS A 341 -4.83 -17.26 -2.69
C LYS A 341 -3.37 -17.34 -2.23
N PHE A 342 -2.73 -16.18 -2.04
CA PHE A 342 -1.53 -16.09 -1.20
C PHE A 342 -1.88 -16.54 0.22
N SER A 343 -0.97 -17.19 0.91
CA SER A 343 -1.20 -17.63 2.28
C SER A 343 0.08 -17.56 3.11
N THR A 344 0.07 -16.74 4.14
CA THR A 344 1.18 -16.63 5.09
C THR A 344 1.32 -17.92 5.90
N SER A 345 0.22 -18.50 6.37
CA SER A 345 0.22 -19.74 7.17
C SER A 345 0.68 -20.98 6.40
N GLN A 346 0.38 -21.02 5.08
CA GLN A 346 0.78 -22.12 4.20
C GLN A 346 2.08 -21.82 3.44
N LYS A 347 2.70 -20.66 3.67
CA LYS A 347 3.90 -20.16 2.95
C LYS A 347 3.73 -20.24 1.42
N ARG A 348 2.52 -19.92 0.91
CA ARG A 348 2.20 -19.95 -0.52
C ARG A 348 2.36 -18.58 -1.13
N GLY A 349 3.20 -18.49 -2.16
CA GLY A 349 3.46 -17.27 -2.92
C GLY A 349 4.81 -16.63 -2.56
N VAL A 350 5.06 -15.46 -3.12
CA VAL A 350 6.31 -14.71 -2.93
C VAL A 350 6.11 -13.69 -1.81
N PHE A 351 6.95 -13.75 -0.79
CA PHE A 351 6.99 -12.77 0.29
C PHE A 351 7.92 -11.62 -0.07
N THR A 352 7.68 -10.46 0.49
CA THR A 352 8.33 -9.22 0.07
C THR A 352 9.83 -9.20 0.37
N ASP A 353 10.28 -9.80 1.48
CA ASP A 353 11.69 -10.01 1.78
C ASP A 353 12.38 -10.90 0.73
N GLN A 354 11.76 -12.04 0.42
CA GLN A 354 12.25 -13.00 -0.57
C GLN A 354 12.26 -12.42 -1.98
N ALA A 355 11.32 -11.55 -2.30
CA ALA A 355 11.28 -10.82 -3.57
C ALA A 355 12.56 -9.96 -3.75
N LEU A 356 12.94 -9.23 -2.69
CA LEU A 356 14.14 -8.39 -2.71
C LEU A 356 15.45 -9.18 -2.75
N GLU A 357 15.47 -10.43 -2.29
CA GLU A 357 16.64 -11.31 -2.39
C GLU A 357 16.97 -11.70 -3.83
N ILE A 358 15.97 -11.79 -4.70
CA ILE A 358 16.15 -12.31 -6.07
C ILE A 358 16.21 -11.23 -7.14
N LEU A 359 15.54 -10.09 -6.95
CA LEU A 359 15.54 -8.98 -7.91
C LEU A 359 15.41 -7.63 -7.22
N PRO A 360 15.99 -6.56 -7.81
CA PRO A 360 15.80 -5.18 -7.33
C PRO A 360 14.34 -4.77 -7.26
N ALA A 361 14.02 -3.87 -6.33
CA ALA A 361 12.66 -3.40 -6.06
C ALA A 361 11.90 -2.90 -7.30
N ASP A 362 12.57 -2.20 -8.22
CA ASP A 362 11.94 -1.61 -9.40
C ASP A 362 11.27 -2.64 -10.33
N PHE A 363 11.79 -3.89 -10.40
CA PHE A 363 11.13 -4.96 -11.14
C PHE A 363 9.75 -5.29 -10.56
N TRP A 364 9.69 -5.41 -9.24
CA TRP A 364 8.47 -5.71 -8.51
C TRP A 364 7.50 -4.56 -8.52
N ARG A 365 7.97 -3.34 -8.24
CA ARG A 365 7.16 -2.12 -8.23
C ARG A 365 6.46 -1.93 -9.57
N TYR A 366 7.22 -1.99 -10.68
CA TYR A 366 6.65 -1.84 -12.02
C TYR A 366 5.63 -2.94 -12.34
N PHE A 367 6.01 -4.21 -12.14
CA PHE A 367 5.11 -5.33 -12.43
C PHE A 367 3.80 -5.25 -11.66
N LEU A 368 3.88 -5.01 -10.35
CA LEU A 368 2.72 -4.96 -9.47
C LEU A 368 1.77 -3.83 -9.84
N ILE A 369 2.28 -2.65 -10.16
CA ILE A 369 1.46 -1.50 -10.56
C ILE A 369 0.89 -1.69 -11.97
N ALA A 370 1.69 -2.16 -12.92
CA ALA A 370 1.22 -2.42 -14.30
C ALA A 370 0.14 -3.50 -14.39
N ASN A 371 0.06 -4.38 -13.38
CA ASN A 371 -0.91 -5.46 -13.28
C ASN A 371 -1.79 -5.36 -12.03
N ALA A 372 -1.93 -4.16 -11.46
CA ALA A 372 -2.72 -3.94 -10.25
C ALA A 372 -4.16 -4.48 -10.39
N PRO A 373 -4.70 -5.18 -9.39
CA PRO A 373 -6.03 -5.78 -9.44
C PRO A 373 -7.14 -4.74 -9.25
N GLU A 374 -7.30 -3.81 -10.21
CA GLU A 374 -8.21 -2.66 -10.10
C GLU A 374 -9.67 -3.03 -10.36
N SER A 375 -9.96 -3.79 -11.43
CA SER A 375 -11.33 -4.18 -11.82
C SER A 375 -11.72 -5.55 -11.29
N ASP A 376 -10.80 -6.50 -11.31
CA ASP A 376 -11.00 -7.89 -10.94
C ASP A 376 -9.77 -8.43 -10.20
N ASP A 377 -9.90 -9.62 -9.59
CA ASP A 377 -8.74 -10.35 -9.08
C ASP A 377 -7.76 -10.62 -10.23
N SER A 378 -6.48 -10.37 -10.01
CA SER A 378 -5.42 -10.66 -10.98
C SER A 378 -4.54 -11.81 -10.49
N SER A 379 -3.85 -12.48 -11.40
CA SER A 379 -2.99 -13.61 -11.04
C SER A 379 -1.53 -13.32 -11.34
N PHE A 380 -0.68 -13.49 -10.33
CA PHE A 380 0.76 -13.56 -10.51
C PHE A 380 1.15 -14.94 -11.04
N THR A 381 1.95 -14.95 -12.10
CA THR A 381 2.71 -16.12 -12.54
C THR A 381 4.12 -15.68 -12.92
N TRP A 382 5.10 -16.54 -12.76
CA TRP A 382 6.49 -16.23 -13.10
C TRP A 382 6.68 -15.91 -14.58
N GLU A 383 5.93 -16.60 -15.44
CA GLU A 383 5.92 -16.40 -16.90
C GLU A 383 5.42 -14.99 -17.25
N HIS A 384 4.31 -14.58 -16.66
CA HIS A 384 3.76 -13.25 -16.89
C HIS A 384 4.67 -12.15 -16.33
N PHE A 385 5.26 -12.39 -15.15
CA PHE A 385 6.23 -11.49 -14.55
C PHE A 385 7.43 -11.27 -15.50
N ALA A 386 8.11 -12.36 -15.90
CA ALA A 386 9.27 -12.25 -16.78
C ALA A 386 8.93 -11.64 -18.15
N ALA A 387 7.80 -12.02 -18.74
CA ALA A 387 7.37 -11.43 -20.01
C ALA A 387 7.18 -9.91 -19.91
N THR A 388 6.55 -9.44 -18.82
CA THR A 388 6.31 -8.01 -18.58
C THR A 388 7.61 -7.26 -18.36
N VAL A 389 8.44 -7.68 -17.40
CA VAL A 389 9.64 -6.93 -17.02
C VAL A 389 10.72 -6.99 -18.11
N ASN A 390 10.89 -8.12 -18.79
CA ASN A 390 11.83 -8.24 -19.89
C ASN A 390 11.44 -7.37 -21.09
N LYS A 391 10.16 -7.30 -21.41
CA LYS A 391 9.67 -6.49 -22.53
C LYS A 391 9.70 -5.01 -22.21
N ASP A 392 9.06 -4.61 -21.10
CA ASP A 392 8.79 -3.21 -20.82
C ASP A 392 10.03 -2.53 -20.20
N LEU A 393 10.61 -3.10 -19.14
CA LEU A 393 11.78 -2.52 -18.48
C LEU A 393 13.07 -2.79 -19.27
N GLY A 394 13.37 -4.06 -19.56
CA GLY A 394 14.62 -4.43 -20.27
C GLY A 394 14.61 -3.99 -21.72
N GLY A 395 13.60 -4.40 -22.48
CA GLY A 395 13.52 -4.24 -23.93
C GLY A 395 13.17 -2.82 -24.38
N THR A 396 12.25 -2.16 -23.68
CA THR A 396 11.77 -0.83 -24.09
C THR A 396 12.61 0.28 -23.43
N LEU A 397 12.66 0.36 -22.11
CA LEU A 397 13.36 1.45 -21.42
C LEU A 397 14.88 1.22 -21.32
N GLY A 398 15.32 0.12 -20.73
CA GLY A 398 16.73 -0.15 -20.48
C GLY A 398 17.57 -0.22 -21.75
N ASN A 399 17.05 -0.86 -22.79
CA ASN A 399 17.70 -0.93 -24.10
C ASN A 399 17.80 0.47 -24.74
N PHE A 400 16.75 1.30 -24.65
CA PHE A 400 16.77 2.68 -25.14
C PHE A 400 17.91 3.48 -24.48
N VAL A 401 17.95 3.50 -23.15
CA VAL A 401 18.95 4.25 -22.37
C VAL A 401 20.37 3.77 -22.72
N ASN A 402 20.61 2.47 -22.72
CA ASN A 402 21.93 1.91 -23.00
C ASN A 402 22.39 2.19 -24.44
N ARG A 403 21.50 2.02 -25.43
CA ARG A 403 21.82 2.29 -26.84
C ARG A 403 22.20 3.75 -27.07
N VAL A 404 21.40 4.67 -26.57
CA VAL A 404 21.61 6.12 -26.74
C VAL A 404 22.92 6.55 -26.11
N LEU A 405 23.12 6.29 -24.83
CA LEU A 405 24.29 6.78 -24.09
C LEU A 405 25.60 6.11 -24.55
N THR A 406 25.59 4.78 -24.77
CA THR A 406 26.78 4.06 -25.23
C THR A 406 27.19 4.47 -26.64
N PHE A 407 26.19 4.63 -27.55
CA PHE A 407 26.49 5.02 -28.92
C PHE A 407 26.97 6.47 -29.01
N SER A 408 26.34 7.38 -28.25
CA SER A 408 26.74 8.78 -28.19
C SER A 408 28.16 8.91 -27.66
N ARG A 409 28.51 8.28 -26.54
CA ARG A 409 29.87 8.28 -25.98
C ARG A 409 30.91 7.78 -26.98
N LYS A 410 30.59 6.71 -27.71
CA LYS A 410 31.49 6.15 -28.73
C LYS A 410 31.74 7.09 -29.90
N LYS A 411 30.78 7.93 -30.29
CA LYS A 411 30.84 8.74 -31.51
C LYS A 411 31.11 10.22 -31.27
N PHE A 412 30.66 10.76 -30.13
CA PHE A 412 30.72 12.19 -29.83
C PHE A 412 31.48 12.50 -28.53
N GLY A 413 31.93 11.49 -27.75
CA GLY A 413 32.60 11.68 -26.47
C GLY A 413 31.65 11.72 -25.31
N ASP A 414 32.10 12.26 -24.18
CA ASP A 414 31.40 12.23 -22.89
C ASP A 414 30.53 13.49 -22.62
N GLU A 415 30.25 14.26 -23.68
CA GLU A 415 29.36 15.42 -23.61
C GLU A 415 28.17 15.27 -24.57
N VAL A 416 27.02 15.82 -24.18
CA VAL A 416 25.82 15.87 -25.04
C VAL A 416 26.13 16.60 -26.33
N PRO A 417 25.98 15.96 -27.50
CA PRO A 417 26.39 16.56 -28.78
C PRO A 417 25.49 17.76 -29.16
N ALA A 418 26.06 18.74 -29.84
CA ALA A 418 25.33 19.93 -30.27
C ALA A 418 24.32 19.63 -31.39
N GLY A 419 24.78 19.17 -32.53
CA GLY A 419 23.96 18.83 -33.69
C GLY A 419 23.26 20.01 -34.36
N SER A 420 22.49 19.70 -35.38
CA SER A 420 21.64 20.63 -36.07
C SER A 420 20.55 21.25 -35.17
N PRO A 421 19.92 22.37 -35.54
CA PRO A 421 18.66 22.80 -34.92
C PRO A 421 17.57 21.74 -35.09
N ALA A 422 16.64 21.68 -34.12
CA ALA A 422 15.46 20.80 -34.18
C ALA A 422 14.64 21.11 -35.45
N GLY A 423 14.13 20.06 -36.09
CA GLY A 423 13.34 20.11 -37.29
C GLY A 423 11.90 19.62 -37.09
N GLU A 424 11.25 19.28 -38.21
CA GLU A 424 9.86 18.81 -38.22
C GLU A 424 9.69 17.46 -37.44
N ALA A 425 10.66 16.56 -37.53
CA ALA A 425 10.62 15.26 -36.83
C ALA A 425 10.63 15.44 -35.30
N GLU A 426 11.49 16.32 -34.79
CA GLU A 426 11.60 16.62 -33.36
C GLU A 426 10.36 17.39 -32.87
N ALA A 427 9.81 18.30 -33.66
CA ALA A 427 8.56 19.01 -33.36
C ALA A 427 7.38 18.01 -33.25
N LYS A 428 7.26 17.08 -34.21
CA LYS A 428 6.23 16.03 -34.20
C LYS A 428 6.38 15.11 -32.98
N LEU A 429 7.62 14.72 -32.67
CA LEU A 429 7.91 13.92 -31.47
C LEU A 429 7.48 14.67 -30.19
N GLY A 430 7.82 15.96 -30.08
CA GLY A 430 7.44 16.80 -28.96
C GLY A 430 5.93 16.87 -28.75
N GLU A 431 5.14 17.05 -29.82
CA GLU A 431 3.67 17.00 -29.76
C GLU A 431 3.18 15.65 -29.24
N GLN A 432 3.70 14.54 -29.79
CA GLN A 432 3.34 13.21 -29.37
C GLN A 432 3.68 12.95 -27.90
N ILE A 433 4.83 13.41 -27.43
CA ILE A 433 5.24 13.30 -26.02
C ILE A 433 4.30 14.08 -25.11
N ALA A 434 3.92 15.31 -25.51
CA ALA A 434 2.98 16.13 -24.75
C ALA A 434 1.60 15.46 -24.62
N GLU A 435 1.07 14.89 -25.70
CA GLU A 435 -0.21 14.16 -25.69
C GLU A 435 -0.15 12.93 -24.77
N LEU A 436 0.90 12.11 -24.87
CA LEU A 436 1.07 10.92 -24.04
C LEU A 436 1.29 11.27 -22.56
N LEU A 437 1.98 12.36 -22.28
CA LEU A 437 2.17 12.84 -20.90
C LEU A 437 0.85 13.33 -20.30
N ALA A 438 0.05 14.06 -21.07
CA ALA A 438 -1.28 14.49 -20.62
C ALA A 438 -2.21 13.29 -20.34
N GLU A 439 -2.15 12.23 -21.18
CA GLU A 439 -2.89 10.99 -20.93
C GLU A 439 -2.40 10.31 -19.64
N TYR A 440 -1.08 10.22 -19.43
CA TYR A 440 -0.48 9.66 -18.22
C TYR A 440 -0.92 10.43 -16.97
N GLU A 441 -0.85 11.77 -16.98
CA GLU A 441 -1.33 12.62 -15.88
C GLU A 441 -2.80 12.36 -15.56
N GLY A 442 -3.65 12.34 -16.58
CA GLY A 442 -5.08 12.08 -16.39
C GLY A 442 -5.38 10.72 -15.73
N HIS A 443 -4.57 9.69 -16.04
CA HIS A 443 -4.68 8.39 -15.39
C HIS A 443 -4.13 8.39 -13.96
N MET A 444 -3.06 9.11 -13.69
CA MET A 444 -2.53 9.27 -12.33
C MET A 444 -3.47 10.08 -11.44
N ASP A 445 -4.02 11.18 -11.94
CA ASP A 445 -4.97 12.04 -11.21
C ASP A 445 -6.27 11.29 -10.84
N THR A 446 -6.65 10.29 -11.66
CA THR A 446 -7.84 9.44 -11.42
C THR A 446 -7.50 8.07 -10.82
N LEU A 447 -6.25 7.86 -10.39
CA LEU A 447 -5.78 6.63 -9.75
C LEU A 447 -6.03 5.36 -10.58
N GLN A 448 -5.88 5.45 -11.93
CA GLN A 448 -6.03 4.33 -12.87
C GLN A 448 -4.64 3.76 -13.20
N TYR A 449 -4.06 3.01 -12.28
CA TYR A 449 -2.65 2.60 -12.30
C TYR A 449 -2.24 1.76 -13.52
N ARG A 450 -3.06 0.79 -13.93
CA ARG A 450 -2.78 -0.04 -15.11
C ARG A 450 -2.73 0.82 -16.38
N LYS A 451 -3.64 1.78 -16.49
CA LYS A 451 -3.65 2.71 -17.63
C LYS A 451 -2.48 3.69 -17.56
N ALA A 452 -2.16 4.20 -16.36
CA ALA A 452 -0.99 5.04 -16.15
C ALA A 452 0.31 4.32 -16.56
N ALA A 453 0.49 3.05 -16.16
CA ALA A 453 1.63 2.23 -16.58
C ALA A 453 1.67 2.01 -18.10
N ALA A 454 0.52 1.83 -18.74
CA ALA A 454 0.42 1.69 -20.20
C ALA A 454 0.82 3.00 -20.92
N ALA A 455 0.36 4.16 -20.44
CA ALA A 455 0.74 5.46 -20.97
C ALA A 455 2.23 5.77 -20.75
N LEU A 456 2.78 5.44 -19.57
CA LEU A 456 4.21 5.54 -19.29
C LEU A 456 5.04 4.68 -20.27
N ARG A 457 4.62 3.44 -20.52
CA ARG A 457 5.28 2.58 -21.52
C ARG A 457 5.15 3.16 -22.94
N ALA A 458 4.04 3.81 -23.28
CA ALA A 458 3.88 4.46 -24.57
C ALA A 458 4.86 5.62 -24.75
N LEU A 459 5.13 6.41 -23.69
CA LEU A 459 6.19 7.43 -23.68
C LEU A 459 7.55 6.82 -24.01
N TRP A 460 7.95 5.71 -23.35
CA TRP A 460 9.21 5.01 -23.65
C TRP A 460 9.26 4.48 -25.08
N SER A 461 8.12 3.99 -25.58
CA SER A 461 8.02 3.44 -26.95
C SER A 461 8.14 4.53 -28.02
N ALA A 462 7.67 5.75 -27.76
CA ALA A 462 7.81 6.87 -28.68
C ALA A 462 9.29 7.21 -28.94
N GLY A 463 10.14 7.17 -27.91
CA GLY A 463 11.60 7.33 -28.07
C GLY A 463 12.23 6.25 -28.93
N ASN A 464 11.85 4.98 -28.74
CA ASN A 464 12.35 3.89 -29.59
C ASN A 464 11.92 4.06 -31.05
N ALA A 465 10.66 4.43 -31.30
CA ALA A 465 10.17 4.69 -32.66
C ALA A 465 10.93 5.84 -33.34
N TYR A 466 11.21 6.91 -32.61
CA TYR A 466 12.02 8.03 -33.11
C TYR A 466 13.46 7.58 -33.47
N LEU A 467 14.11 6.79 -32.61
CA LEU A 467 15.45 6.24 -32.90
C LEU A 467 15.46 5.30 -34.11
N ASP A 468 14.42 4.52 -34.31
CA ASP A 468 14.33 3.59 -35.44
C ASP A 468 14.06 4.33 -36.75
N GLU A 469 13.25 5.41 -36.71
CA GLU A 469 12.99 6.28 -37.86
C GLU A 469 14.26 7.04 -38.29
N LYS A 470 14.95 7.68 -37.33
CA LYS A 470 16.14 8.50 -37.58
C LYS A 470 17.40 7.65 -37.83
N ALA A 471 17.48 6.50 -37.24
CA ALA A 471 18.61 5.55 -37.35
C ALA A 471 19.99 6.24 -37.21
N PRO A 472 20.34 6.86 -36.04
CA PRO A 472 21.56 7.64 -35.86
C PRO A 472 22.84 6.88 -36.16
N TRP A 473 22.83 5.53 -36.08
CA TRP A 473 23.92 4.64 -36.48
C TRP A 473 24.18 4.61 -38.00
N LEU A 474 23.20 5.02 -38.82
CA LEU A 474 23.32 5.26 -40.25
C LEU A 474 23.61 6.73 -40.55
N GLU A 475 22.86 7.66 -39.92
CA GLU A 475 23.06 9.10 -40.09
C GLU A 475 24.51 9.53 -39.85
N VAL A 476 25.16 8.98 -38.80
CA VAL A 476 26.59 9.30 -38.48
C VAL A 476 27.56 9.06 -39.63
N LYS A 477 27.17 8.33 -40.65
CA LYS A 477 28.04 8.03 -41.84
C LYS A 477 27.87 9.05 -42.95
N THR A 478 26.75 9.78 -42.98
CA THR A 478 26.36 10.68 -44.06
C THR A 478 26.15 12.11 -43.61
N ASP A 479 25.61 12.29 -42.37
CA ASP A 479 25.32 13.60 -41.77
C ASP A 479 25.56 13.51 -40.24
N LEU A 480 26.75 13.94 -39.82
CA LEU A 480 27.16 13.92 -38.43
C LEU A 480 26.31 14.86 -37.53
N GLU A 481 25.89 16.02 -38.07
CA GLU A 481 25.10 17.01 -37.37
C GLU A 481 23.67 16.52 -37.15
N ALA A 482 23.08 15.81 -38.13
CA ALA A 482 21.78 15.16 -37.95
C ALA A 482 21.82 14.06 -36.90
N ALA A 483 22.86 13.21 -36.94
CA ALA A 483 23.04 12.17 -35.93
C ALA A 483 23.25 12.74 -34.52
N ALA A 484 23.96 13.86 -34.39
CA ALA A 484 24.15 14.57 -33.13
C ALA A 484 22.83 15.12 -32.59
N LEU A 485 21.98 15.74 -33.44
CA LEU A 485 20.65 16.19 -33.08
C LEU A 485 19.78 15.01 -32.57
N THR A 486 19.75 13.91 -33.33
CA THR A 486 18.95 12.72 -32.94
C THR A 486 19.35 12.20 -31.55
N LEU A 487 20.66 12.13 -31.27
CA LEU A 487 21.14 11.65 -29.96
C LEU A 487 20.87 12.66 -28.83
N ARG A 488 21.03 13.95 -29.07
CA ARG A 488 20.68 14.99 -28.09
C ARG A 488 19.18 14.93 -27.73
N THR A 489 18.32 14.81 -28.74
CA THR A 489 16.87 14.64 -28.53
C THR A 489 16.57 13.39 -27.71
N ALA A 490 17.20 12.24 -28.03
CA ALA A 490 17.04 11.01 -27.28
C ALA A 490 17.57 11.11 -25.84
N MET A 491 18.62 11.89 -25.58
CA MET A 491 19.12 12.16 -24.22
C MET A 491 18.13 13.02 -23.42
N ASN A 492 17.48 13.98 -24.06
CA ASN A 492 16.41 14.74 -23.44
C ASN A 492 15.19 13.86 -23.10
N LEU A 493 14.87 12.86 -23.93
CA LEU A 493 13.87 11.85 -23.58
C LEU A 493 14.31 11.01 -22.39
N ILE A 494 15.57 10.59 -22.26
CA ILE A 494 16.06 9.86 -21.08
C ILE A 494 15.86 10.70 -19.82
N HIS A 495 16.18 11.97 -19.87
CA HIS A 495 15.93 12.88 -18.73
C HIS A 495 14.44 12.97 -18.40
N LEU A 496 13.57 13.20 -19.40
CA LEU A 496 12.12 13.19 -19.20
C LEU A 496 11.63 11.86 -18.57
N TYR A 497 12.10 10.72 -19.13
CA TYR A 497 11.73 9.40 -18.61
C TYR A 497 12.18 9.21 -17.17
N SER A 498 13.32 9.79 -16.76
CA SER A 498 13.78 9.74 -15.37
C SER A 498 12.84 10.47 -14.41
N VAL A 499 12.18 11.53 -14.86
CA VAL A 499 11.19 12.25 -14.04
C VAL A 499 9.88 11.50 -13.98
N VAL A 500 9.30 11.16 -15.14
CA VAL A 500 7.95 10.57 -15.18
C VAL A 500 7.88 9.12 -14.72
N SER A 501 9.04 8.42 -14.70
CA SER A 501 9.11 7.04 -14.19
C SER A 501 9.42 6.93 -12.69
N GLU A 502 9.84 8.02 -12.04
CA GLU A 502 10.22 8.05 -10.62
C GLU A 502 9.13 7.46 -9.68
N PRO A 503 7.82 7.72 -9.89
CA PRO A 503 6.81 7.11 -9.04
C PRO A 503 6.80 5.58 -9.09
N PHE A 504 7.11 4.98 -10.24
CA PHE A 504 7.05 3.53 -10.47
C PHE A 504 8.37 2.82 -10.16
N ILE A 505 9.48 3.38 -10.63
CA ILE A 505 10.82 2.76 -10.61
C ILE A 505 11.88 3.76 -10.10
N PRO A 506 11.80 4.16 -8.82
CA PRO A 506 12.58 5.28 -8.28
C PRO A 506 14.10 5.08 -8.39
N ALA A 507 14.63 3.88 -8.17
CA ALA A 507 16.07 3.62 -8.24
C ALA A 507 16.60 3.78 -9.68
N SER A 508 15.90 3.21 -10.65
CA SER A 508 16.27 3.32 -12.07
C SER A 508 16.08 4.75 -12.58
N ALA A 509 15.05 5.44 -12.13
CA ALA A 509 14.81 6.84 -12.46
C ALA A 509 15.97 7.74 -11.98
N ARG A 510 16.41 7.58 -10.72
CA ARG A 510 17.60 8.27 -10.21
C ARG A 510 18.86 7.92 -11.01
N ALA A 511 19.07 6.65 -11.37
CA ALA A 511 20.22 6.25 -12.17
C ALA A 511 20.22 6.89 -13.56
N MET A 512 19.05 7.02 -14.21
CA MET A 512 18.92 7.74 -15.48
C MET A 512 19.20 9.25 -15.33
N ARG A 513 18.69 9.88 -14.28
CA ARG A 513 18.86 11.31 -14.03
C ARG A 513 20.31 11.65 -13.69
N SER A 514 20.92 10.88 -12.81
CA SER A 514 22.34 11.03 -12.43
C SER A 514 23.33 10.70 -13.56
N ALA A 515 22.86 10.17 -14.70
CA ALA A 515 23.70 10.02 -15.87
C ALA A 515 24.15 11.37 -16.46
N PHE A 516 23.41 12.45 -16.20
CA PHE A 516 23.69 13.80 -16.68
C PHE A 516 24.18 14.69 -15.53
N ALA A 517 25.28 15.41 -15.76
CA ALA A 517 25.82 16.35 -14.78
C ALA A 517 25.02 17.68 -14.80
N LEU A 518 23.76 17.63 -14.40
CA LEU A 518 22.90 18.81 -14.26
C LEU A 518 23.11 19.47 -12.89
N ALA A 519 22.97 20.79 -12.84
CA ALA A 519 23.11 21.56 -11.59
C ALA A 519 21.99 21.27 -10.58
N ASP A 520 20.82 20.93 -11.08
CA ASP A 520 19.65 20.52 -10.29
C ASP A 520 19.25 19.09 -10.70
N ASP A 521 19.40 18.15 -9.76
CA ASP A 521 19.05 16.73 -9.95
C ASP A 521 17.67 16.41 -9.34
N THR A 522 16.85 17.41 -9.03
CA THR A 522 15.52 17.20 -8.48
C THR A 522 14.55 16.67 -9.55
N ALA A 523 13.74 15.66 -9.17
CA ALA A 523 12.70 15.10 -10.04
C ALA A 523 11.44 15.98 -9.99
N VAL A 524 11.53 17.21 -10.50
CA VAL A 524 10.37 18.11 -10.61
C VAL A 524 9.54 17.71 -11.82
N TRP A 525 8.24 17.55 -11.60
CA TRP A 525 7.31 17.19 -12.68
C TRP A 525 7.27 18.28 -13.75
N VAL A 526 7.32 17.88 -15.00
CA VAL A 526 7.21 18.76 -16.16
C VAL A 526 5.80 18.72 -16.71
N THR A 527 5.29 19.89 -17.12
CA THR A 527 4.00 19.95 -17.81
C THR A 527 4.13 19.38 -19.23
N PRO A 528 3.01 18.93 -19.86
CA PRO A 528 3.02 18.51 -21.26
C PRO A 528 3.66 19.54 -22.20
N GLU A 529 3.39 20.83 -21.99
CA GLU A 529 3.96 21.92 -22.81
C GLU A 529 5.48 22.06 -22.60
N GLN A 530 5.97 21.89 -21.37
CA GLN A 530 7.41 21.88 -21.10
C GLN A 530 8.09 20.64 -21.70
N ALA A 531 7.45 19.46 -21.59
CA ALA A 531 7.97 18.22 -22.14
C ALA A 531 8.14 18.25 -23.67
N LYS A 532 7.29 19.01 -24.36
CA LYS A 532 7.32 19.19 -25.80
C LYS A 532 8.63 19.80 -26.33
N ALA A 533 9.31 20.63 -25.53
CA ALA A 533 10.54 21.31 -25.95
C ALA A 533 11.75 20.36 -26.12
N LEU A 534 11.81 19.25 -25.38
CA LEU A 534 12.90 18.25 -25.39
C LEU A 534 14.30 18.90 -25.32
N ASP A 535 14.49 19.88 -24.43
CA ASP A 535 15.69 20.71 -24.34
C ASP A 535 16.25 20.86 -22.90
N ALA A 536 15.74 20.07 -21.95
CA ALA A 536 16.15 20.12 -20.54
C ALA A 536 17.64 19.77 -20.32
N VAL A 537 18.23 19.00 -21.22
CA VAL A 537 19.67 18.65 -21.22
C VAL A 537 20.37 19.38 -22.35
N PRO A 538 21.09 20.50 -22.05
CA PRO A 538 21.76 21.30 -23.07
C PRO A 538 22.93 20.55 -23.72
N ALA A 539 23.28 20.95 -24.95
CA ALA A 539 24.55 20.54 -25.59
C ALA A 539 25.76 20.92 -24.72
N GLY A 540 26.79 20.07 -24.70
CA GLY A 540 27.98 20.26 -23.87
C GLY A 540 27.81 19.80 -22.41
N THR A 541 26.62 19.35 -22.00
CA THR A 541 26.43 18.75 -20.66
C THR A 541 27.22 17.45 -20.57
N PRO A 542 28.14 17.27 -19.60
CA PRO A 542 28.82 16.01 -19.39
C PRO A 542 27.83 14.91 -19.01
N PHE A 543 28.06 13.69 -19.53
CA PHE A 543 27.24 12.53 -19.17
C PHE A 543 28.06 11.28 -18.95
N THR A 544 27.48 10.34 -18.24
CA THR A 544 28.04 9.01 -18.01
C THR A 544 27.07 7.93 -18.52
N VAL A 545 27.59 6.73 -18.77
CA VAL A 545 26.75 5.57 -19.11
C VAL A 545 26.53 4.77 -17.85
N PRO A 546 25.31 4.71 -17.31
CA PRO A 546 25.03 3.90 -16.13
C PRO A 546 25.22 2.40 -16.43
N PRO A 547 25.40 1.56 -15.40
CA PRO A 547 25.28 0.11 -15.55
C PRO A 547 23.94 -0.28 -16.19
N VAL A 548 23.85 -1.51 -16.70
CA VAL A 548 22.60 -2.04 -17.25
C VAL A 548 21.51 -1.92 -16.18
N LEU A 549 20.46 -1.12 -16.47
CA LEU A 549 19.40 -0.83 -15.51
C LEU A 549 18.58 -2.08 -15.15
N PHE A 550 18.32 -2.92 -16.15
CA PHE A 550 17.47 -4.10 -15.98
C PHE A 550 18.14 -5.32 -16.63
N ALA A 551 18.64 -6.23 -15.80
CA ALA A 551 19.08 -7.53 -16.23
C ALA A 551 17.88 -8.35 -16.73
N ARG A 552 18.11 -9.17 -17.76
CA ARG A 552 17.07 -10.04 -18.30
C ARG A 552 16.80 -11.18 -17.33
N VAL A 553 15.55 -11.40 -16.99
CA VAL A 553 15.10 -12.61 -16.31
C VAL A 553 15.11 -13.76 -17.33
N THR A 554 15.95 -14.77 -17.10
CA THR A 554 16.16 -15.89 -18.01
C THR A 554 15.22 -17.06 -17.71
N GLU A 555 15.16 -18.07 -18.58
CA GLU A 555 14.40 -19.29 -18.29
C GLU A 555 15.00 -20.09 -17.13
N GLU A 556 16.33 -20.05 -16.96
CA GLU A 556 17.03 -20.67 -15.82
C GLU A 556 16.60 -20.00 -14.49
N ASP A 557 16.49 -18.65 -14.48
CA ASP A 557 15.97 -17.93 -13.33
C ASP A 557 14.53 -18.36 -13.01
N LEU A 558 13.68 -18.49 -14.04
CA LEU A 558 12.29 -18.90 -13.86
C LEU A 558 12.15 -20.32 -13.29
N GLU A 559 12.97 -21.26 -13.74
CA GLU A 559 13.03 -22.62 -13.20
C GLU A 559 13.39 -22.57 -11.70
N SER A 560 14.46 -21.83 -11.35
CA SER A 560 14.88 -21.63 -9.96
C SER A 560 13.78 -21.00 -9.09
N TYR A 561 13.06 -19.99 -9.62
CA TYR A 561 11.98 -19.34 -8.87
C TYR A 561 10.77 -20.27 -8.67
N ARG A 562 10.40 -21.07 -9.70
CA ARG A 562 9.33 -22.08 -9.56
C ARG A 562 9.71 -23.15 -8.53
N GLU A 563 10.95 -23.61 -8.50
CA GLU A 563 11.44 -24.56 -7.49
C GLU A 563 11.37 -23.96 -6.08
N ARG A 564 11.80 -22.72 -5.92
CA ARG A 564 11.86 -22.05 -4.61
C ARG A 564 10.48 -21.69 -4.06
N PHE A 565 9.58 -21.17 -4.88
CA PHE A 565 8.30 -20.58 -4.46
C PHE A 565 7.08 -21.42 -4.82
N GLY A 566 7.26 -22.53 -5.47
CA GLY A 566 6.20 -23.26 -6.13
C GLY A 566 5.75 -22.55 -7.41
N GLY A 567 4.81 -23.12 -8.15
CA GLY A 567 4.37 -22.50 -9.41
C GLY A 567 3.72 -23.47 -10.36
N THR A 568 2.90 -24.34 -9.81
CA THR A 568 1.93 -25.12 -10.58
C THR A 568 0.54 -24.59 -10.30
N GLU A 569 -0.35 -24.64 -11.30
CA GLU A 569 -1.75 -24.33 -11.12
C GLU A 569 -2.32 -25.05 -9.88
N ALA A 570 -3.18 -24.34 -9.14
CA ALA A 570 -3.84 -24.92 -7.98
C ALA A 570 -4.68 -26.10 -8.44
N SER A 571 -4.25 -27.32 -8.11
CA SER A 571 -5.03 -28.55 -8.28
C SER A 571 -6.18 -28.60 -7.27
#